data_0a4848e3143fbe9e33283e935c5b26a6
#
_entry.id   0a4848e3143fbe9e33283e935c5b26a6
#
_cell.length_a   1.000
_cell.length_b   1.000
_cell.length_c   1.000
_cell.angle_alpha   90.00
_cell.angle_beta   90.00
_cell.angle_gamma   90.00
#
_symmetry.space_group_name_H-M   'P 1'
#
loop_
_entity.id
_entity.type
_entity.pdbx_description
1 polymer ?
#
loop_
_entity_poly.entity_id
_entity_poly.type
_entity_poly.pdbx_seq_one_letter_code
_entity_poly.pdbx_strand_id
1 'polypeptide(L)'
;GSTSHAPGGVFQTNPSRMMCKFAQYTVDLLRSLEFEGKPCYHTVGGIEVSKTKERHEDLYRKLGLAHSYGLSDATIITPEEVQKMSPYIDPEKIYGGYYVPTDGLAAPVRAVQAMAKYVTDLGAGKFIGNTAVTGFKISNNQIQGVETENGLFEADIVLVATGIWSPKMGRLAGISLPLVPCEHQMAW
;
A
#
# COMPACT_ATOMS: atom_id res chain seq x y z
N GLY A 1 -12.12 -8.84 -2.56
CA GLY A 1 -12.12 -7.40 -2.74
C GLY A 1 -10.81 -6.90 -3.36
N SER A 2 -10.56 -5.59 -3.36
CA SER A 2 -9.40 -4.96 -4.02
C SER A 2 -8.05 -5.53 -3.58
N THR A 3 -7.91 -5.90 -2.32
CA THR A 3 -6.66 -6.47 -1.78
C THR A 3 -6.23 -7.76 -2.51
N SER A 4 -7.17 -8.61 -2.90
CA SER A 4 -6.85 -9.87 -3.59
C SER A 4 -6.41 -9.69 -5.05
N HIS A 5 -6.61 -8.49 -5.59
CA HIS A 5 -6.22 -8.11 -6.95
C HIS A 5 -4.99 -7.19 -6.97
N ALA A 6 -4.45 -6.82 -5.79
CA ALA A 6 -3.26 -5.99 -5.72
C ALA A 6 -2.02 -6.79 -6.15
N PRO A 7 -1.14 -6.24 -7.03
CA PRO A 7 0.08 -6.91 -7.49
C PRO A 7 1.12 -7.07 -6.39
N GLY A 8 1.00 -6.33 -5.30
CA GLY A 8 1.84 -6.47 -4.11
C GLY A 8 3.16 -5.69 -4.15
N GLY A 9 3.48 -5.00 -5.23
CA GLY A 9 4.69 -4.18 -5.30
C GLY A 9 4.68 -3.07 -4.25
N VAL A 10 5.75 -2.97 -3.47
CA VAL A 10 5.93 -1.94 -2.44
C VAL A 10 7.22 -1.17 -2.70
N PHE A 11 7.07 0.12 -2.97
CA PHE A 11 8.17 1.05 -3.22
C PHE A 11 8.22 2.08 -2.10
N GLN A 12 9.38 2.23 -1.46
CA GLN A 12 9.55 3.12 -0.32
C GLN A 12 9.86 4.57 -0.72
N THR A 13 10.40 4.78 -1.92
CA THR A 13 10.72 6.11 -2.39
C THR A 13 9.48 6.86 -2.86
N ASN A 14 9.29 8.06 -2.30
CA ASN A 14 8.18 8.94 -2.65
C ASN A 14 8.66 10.40 -2.60
N PRO A 15 8.12 11.31 -3.44
CA PRO A 15 8.46 12.73 -3.38
C PRO A 15 8.12 13.40 -2.03
N SER A 16 7.13 12.88 -1.31
CA SER A 16 6.76 13.36 0.01
C SER A 16 7.54 12.63 1.11
N ARG A 17 8.21 13.40 1.98
CA ARG A 17 8.92 12.85 3.15
C ARG A 17 8.01 12.02 4.05
N MET A 18 6.76 12.47 4.26
CA MET A 18 5.81 11.75 5.11
C MET A 18 5.40 10.41 4.48
N MET A 19 5.13 10.41 3.17
CA MET A 19 4.80 9.18 2.45
C MET A 19 5.96 8.19 2.42
N CYS A 20 7.20 8.69 2.30
CA CYS A 20 8.40 7.86 2.40
C CYS A 20 8.50 7.19 3.78
N LYS A 21 8.25 7.93 4.86
CA LYS A 21 8.21 7.38 6.22
C LYS A 21 7.09 6.35 6.40
N PHE A 22 5.91 6.61 5.88
CA PHE A 22 4.82 5.63 5.93
C PHE A 22 5.16 4.35 5.15
N ALA A 23 5.82 4.49 4.00
CA ALA A 23 6.24 3.32 3.22
C ALA A 23 7.29 2.49 3.96
N GLN A 24 8.30 3.14 4.57
CA GLN A 24 9.30 2.46 5.41
C GLN A 24 8.65 1.73 6.59
N TYR A 25 7.79 2.42 7.34
CA TYR A 25 7.03 1.81 8.44
C TYR A 25 6.21 0.60 7.96
N THR A 26 5.55 0.74 6.80
CA THR A 26 4.75 -0.36 6.22
C THR A 26 5.62 -1.56 5.85
N VAL A 27 6.79 -1.33 5.27
CA VAL A 27 7.73 -2.41 4.93
C VAL A 27 8.21 -3.13 6.20
N ASP A 28 8.58 -2.39 7.24
CA ASP A 28 9.01 -2.95 8.51
C ASP A 28 7.89 -3.78 9.17
N LEU A 29 6.66 -3.25 9.16
CA LEU A 29 5.50 -4.00 9.64
C LEU A 29 5.29 -5.28 8.84
N LEU A 30 5.26 -5.21 7.50
CA LEU A 30 5.02 -6.37 6.65
C LEU A 30 6.10 -7.45 6.79
N ARG A 31 7.35 -7.04 7.01
CA ARG A 31 8.48 -7.95 7.31
C ARG A 31 8.31 -8.68 8.63
N SER A 32 7.70 -8.04 9.63
CA SER A 32 7.46 -8.64 10.95
C SER A 32 6.27 -9.60 10.95
N LEU A 33 5.46 -9.61 9.90
CA LEU A 33 4.24 -10.41 9.82
C LEU A 33 4.48 -11.74 9.11
N GLU A 34 3.88 -12.78 9.70
CA GLU A 34 3.82 -14.12 9.15
C GLU A 34 2.40 -14.69 9.31
N PHE A 35 1.97 -15.50 8.37
CA PHE A 35 0.69 -16.19 8.45
C PHE A 35 0.85 -17.63 7.95
N GLU A 36 0.47 -18.60 8.78
CA GLU A 36 0.60 -20.04 8.50
C GLU A 36 2.03 -20.45 8.09
N GLY A 37 3.05 -19.94 8.81
CA GLY A 37 4.45 -20.25 8.55
C GLY A 37 5.03 -19.62 7.27
N LYS A 38 4.34 -18.64 6.67
CA LYS A 38 4.78 -17.99 5.42
C LYS A 38 4.90 -16.49 5.62
N PRO A 39 6.01 -15.86 5.15
CA PRO A 39 6.23 -14.42 5.29
C PRO A 39 5.20 -13.62 4.50
N CYS A 40 4.83 -12.46 5.01
CA CYS A 40 3.93 -11.52 4.34
C CYS A 40 4.64 -10.56 3.39
N TYR A 41 5.97 -10.53 3.41
CA TYR A 41 6.79 -9.67 2.56
C TYR A 41 8.03 -10.40 2.05
N HIS A 42 8.36 -10.18 0.79
CA HIS A 42 9.56 -10.68 0.14
C HIS A 42 10.44 -9.51 -0.28
N THR A 43 11.59 -9.37 0.36
CA THR A 43 12.59 -8.35 0.03
C THR A 43 13.35 -8.80 -1.22
N VAL A 44 12.88 -8.37 -2.37
CA VAL A 44 13.48 -8.71 -3.67
C VAL A 44 14.19 -7.53 -4.33
N GLY A 45 14.12 -6.35 -3.70
CA GLY A 45 14.57 -5.09 -4.26
C GLY A 45 13.59 -4.50 -5.27
N GLY A 46 13.79 -3.23 -5.57
CA GLY A 46 13.06 -2.50 -6.60
C GLY A 46 14.00 -1.74 -7.51
N ILE A 47 13.82 -1.84 -8.82
CA ILE A 47 14.65 -1.15 -9.82
C ILE A 47 13.76 -0.27 -10.68
N GLU A 48 14.11 1.00 -10.79
CA GLU A 48 13.54 1.92 -11.78
C GLU A 48 14.61 2.25 -12.81
N VAL A 49 14.36 1.93 -14.08
CA VAL A 49 15.32 2.16 -15.17
C VAL A 49 15.03 3.46 -15.93
N SER A 50 16.08 4.10 -16.41
CA SER A 50 16.01 5.31 -17.23
C SER A 50 16.37 5.02 -18.70
N LYS A 51 15.48 5.41 -19.61
CA LYS A 51 15.67 5.26 -21.07
C LYS A 51 16.15 6.53 -21.75
N THR A 52 16.20 7.67 -21.06
CA THR A 52 16.72 8.93 -21.58
C THR A 52 17.68 9.55 -20.58
N LYS A 53 18.53 10.45 -21.06
CA LYS A 53 19.49 11.17 -20.23
C LYS A 53 18.79 12.01 -19.15
N GLU A 54 17.72 12.69 -19.51
CA GLU A 54 16.94 13.55 -18.60
C GLU A 54 16.31 12.71 -17.46
N ARG A 55 15.79 11.51 -17.79
CA ARG A 55 15.28 10.60 -16.78
C ARG A 55 16.39 10.06 -15.90
N HIS A 56 17.57 9.83 -16.44
CA HIS A 56 18.71 9.39 -15.65
C HIS A 56 19.17 10.48 -14.66
N GLU A 57 19.23 11.73 -15.09
CA GLU A 57 19.50 12.87 -14.20
C GLU A 57 18.43 13.03 -13.11
N ASP A 58 17.16 12.71 -13.42
CA ASP A 58 16.06 12.71 -12.46
C ASP A 58 16.22 11.63 -11.39
N LEU A 59 16.78 10.46 -11.74
CA LEU A 59 17.08 9.40 -10.76
C LEU A 59 18.11 9.86 -9.71
N TYR A 60 19.08 10.69 -10.05
CA TYR A 60 20.00 11.27 -9.06
C TYR A 60 19.31 12.23 -8.10
N ARG A 61 18.35 13.04 -8.59
CA ARG A 61 17.52 13.87 -7.69
C ARG A 61 16.68 13.00 -6.75
N LYS A 62 16.09 11.94 -7.29
CA LYS A 62 15.32 10.94 -6.52
C LYS A 62 16.19 10.29 -5.45
N LEU A 63 17.44 9.92 -5.79
CA LEU A 63 18.41 9.38 -4.83
C LEU A 63 18.68 10.35 -3.68
N GLY A 64 18.96 11.63 -3.99
CA GLY A 64 19.20 12.65 -2.97
C GLY A 64 18.01 12.82 -2.02
N LEU A 65 16.78 12.82 -2.55
CA LEU A 65 15.57 12.85 -1.74
C LEU A 65 15.43 11.59 -0.87
N ALA A 66 15.65 10.41 -1.43
CA ALA A 66 15.57 9.14 -0.71
C ALA A 66 16.52 9.11 0.49
N HIS A 67 17.78 9.49 0.28
CA HIS A 67 18.76 9.60 1.36
C HIS A 67 18.35 10.62 2.42
N SER A 68 17.85 11.80 2.02
CA SER A 68 17.39 12.82 2.97
C SER A 68 16.17 12.39 3.79
N TYR A 69 15.43 11.37 3.32
CA TYR A 69 14.25 10.80 3.98
C TYR A 69 14.54 9.49 4.71
N GLY A 70 15.81 9.06 4.76
CA GLY A 70 16.26 7.92 5.55
C GLY A 70 16.40 6.60 4.79
N LEU A 71 16.24 6.59 3.45
CA LEU A 71 16.55 5.44 2.59
C LEU A 71 18.02 5.48 2.15
N SER A 72 18.93 5.27 3.09
CA SER A 72 20.38 5.39 2.88
C SER A 72 20.97 4.28 2.01
N ASP A 73 20.28 3.17 1.84
CA ASP A 73 20.65 2.01 1.05
C ASP A 73 20.24 2.11 -0.43
N ALA A 74 19.48 3.15 -0.79
CA ALA A 74 19.16 3.46 -2.18
C ALA A 74 20.43 3.85 -2.95
N THR A 75 20.53 3.40 -4.21
CA THR A 75 21.71 3.68 -5.05
C THR A 75 21.36 3.80 -6.53
N ILE A 76 22.27 4.42 -7.29
CA ILE A 76 22.25 4.34 -8.76
C ILE A 76 23.13 3.18 -9.18
N ILE A 77 22.64 2.37 -10.11
CA ILE A 77 23.31 1.20 -10.66
C ILE A 77 23.49 1.33 -12.18
N THR A 78 24.55 0.70 -12.69
CA THR A 78 24.87 0.72 -14.11
C THR A 78 23.92 -0.14 -14.95
N PRO A 79 23.88 0.04 -16.29
CA PRO A 79 23.11 -0.84 -17.18
C PRO A 79 23.45 -2.33 -17.02
N GLU A 80 24.74 -2.64 -16.84
CA GLU A 80 25.22 -4.02 -16.68
C GLU A 80 24.78 -4.61 -15.34
N GLU A 81 24.75 -3.81 -14.27
CA GLU A 81 24.23 -4.22 -12.96
C GLU A 81 22.72 -4.45 -13.02
N VAL A 82 21.98 -3.59 -13.73
CA VAL A 82 20.54 -3.81 -13.99
C VAL A 82 20.32 -5.13 -14.72
N GLN A 83 21.10 -5.40 -15.78
CA GLN A 83 20.98 -6.65 -16.54
C GLN A 83 21.28 -7.90 -15.71
N LYS A 84 22.26 -7.83 -14.80
CA LYS A 84 22.56 -8.95 -13.87
C LYS A 84 21.39 -9.27 -12.96
N MET A 85 20.65 -8.25 -12.49
CA MET A 85 19.48 -8.41 -11.62
C MET A 85 18.23 -8.76 -12.40
N SER A 86 18.09 -8.26 -13.63
CA SER A 86 16.94 -8.48 -14.52
C SER A 86 17.42 -8.80 -15.94
N PRO A 87 17.67 -10.07 -16.27
CA PRO A 87 18.25 -10.49 -17.54
C PRO A 87 17.43 -10.14 -18.79
N TYR A 88 16.15 -9.80 -18.61
CA TYR A 88 15.25 -9.38 -19.70
C TYR A 88 15.45 -7.93 -20.15
N ILE A 89 16.25 -7.15 -19.43
CA ILE A 89 16.53 -5.74 -19.75
C ILE A 89 17.78 -5.68 -20.62
N ASP A 90 17.65 -5.06 -21.78
CA ASP A 90 18.74 -4.77 -22.68
C ASP A 90 19.55 -3.56 -22.19
N PRO A 91 20.81 -3.73 -21.76
CA PRO A 91 21.62 -2.67 -21.19
C PRO A 91 21.94 -1.55 -22.21
N GLU A 92 21.95 -1.83 -23.52
CA GLU A 92 22.22 -0.83 -24.55
C GLU A 92 21.06 0.18 -24.71
N LYS A 93 19.89 -0.15 -24.19
CA LYS A 93 18.67 0.69 -24.29
C LYS A 93 18.36 1.53 -23.04
N ILE A 94 19.22 1.52 -22.04
CA ILE A 94 19.05 2.25 -20.79
C ILE A 94 20.32 3.01 -20.41
N TYR A 95 20.17 4.04 -19.58
CA TYR A 95 21.27 4.83 -19.05
C TYR A 95 21.71 4.33 -17.65
N GLY A 96 20.93 3.49 -17.01
CA GLY A 96 21.14 2.93 -15.68
C GLY A 96 19.83 2.78 -14.93
N GLY A 97 19.94 2.46 -13.65
CA GLY A 97 18.81 2.25 -12.76
C GLY A 97 18.97 2.93 -11.41
N TYR A 98 17.84 3.21 -10.77
CA TYR A 98 17.74 3.53 -9.36
C TYR A 98 17.29 2.27 -8.63
N TYR A 99 18.06 1.83 -7.65
CA TYR A 99 17.84 0.57 -6.92
C TYR A 99 17.64 0.82 -5.44
N VAL A 100 16.61 0.18 -4.88
CA VAL A 100 16.35 0.14 -3.43
C VAL A 100 16.32 -1.32 -3.00
N PRO A 101 17.34 -1.82 -2.30
CA PRO A 101 17.44 -3.25 -1.93
C PRO A 101 16.33 -3.69 -0.97
N THR A 102 15.75 -2.77 -0.22
CA THR A 102 14.71 -3.02 0.77
C THR A 102 13.29 -2.96 0.22
N ASP A 103 13.10 -2.52 -1.01
CA ASP A 103 11.82 -2.65 -1.73
C ASP A 103 11.49 -4.11 -2.00
N GLY A 104 10.23 -4.41 -2.31
CA GLY A 104 9.85 -5.78 -2.54
C GLY A 104 8.38 -6.02 -2.83
N LEU A 105 7.98 -7.26 -2.58
CA LEU A 105 6.64 -7.75 -2.85
C LEU A 105 5.95 -8.17 -1.55
N ALA A 106 4.82 -7.54 -1.26
CA ALA A 106 3.89 -8.02 -0.24
C ALA A 106 3.04 -9.17 -0.80
N ALA A 107 2.65 -10.09 0.07
CA ALA A 107 1.56 -11.03 -0.18
C ALA A 107 0.26 -10.41 0.40
N PRO A 108 -0.54 -9.65 -0.40
CA PRO A 108 -1.54 -8.73 0.16
C PRO A 108 -2.61 -9.43 0.99
N VAL A 109 -3.13 -10.55 0.50
CA VAL A 109 -4.16 -11.34 1.22
C VAL A 109 -3.59 -11.89 2.53
N ARG A 110 -2.39 -12.47 2.46
CA ARG A 110 -1.72 -13.03 3.64
C ARG A 110 -1.43 -11.95 4.69
N ALA A 111 -0.97 -10.78 4.26
CA ALA A 111 -0.71 -9.65 5.17
C ALA A 111 -1.98 -9.21 5.91
N VAL A 112 -3.11 -9.10 5.21
CA VAL A 112 -4.40 -8.76 5.84
C VAL A 112 -4.85 -9.85 6.81
N GLN A 113 -4.69 -11.12 6.44
CA GLN A 113 -5.01 -12.25 7.33
C GLN A 113 -4.12 -12.27 8.58
N ALA A 114 -2.81 -12.01 8.42
CA ALA A 114 -1.89 -11.90 9.55
C ALA A 114 -2.27 -10.76 10.51
N MET A 115 -2.57 -9.59 9.98
CA MET A 115 -3.00 -8.44 10.79
C MET A 115 -4.33 -8.72 11.48
N ALA A 116 -5.29 -9.33 10.79
CA ALA A 116 -6.57 -9.69 11.37
C ALA A 116 -6.41 -10.71 12.52
N LYS A 117 -5.60 -11.75 12.30
CA LYS A 117 -5.27 -12.73 13.33
C LYS A 117 -4.61 -12.08 14.54
N TYR A 118 -3.62 -11.22 14.33
CA TYR A 118 -2.92 -10.51 15.40
C TYR A 118 -3.89 -9.70 16.28
N VAL A 119 -4.79 -8.92 15.68
CA VAL A 119 -5.80 -8.13 16.39
C VAL A 119 -6.77 -9.04 17.18
N THR A 120 -7.16 -10.15 16.59
CA THR A 120 -8.07 -11.11 17.22
C THR A 120 -7.40 -11.83 18.40
N ASP A 121 -6.16 -12.28 18.24
CA ASP A 121 -5.39 -12.97 19.29
C ASP A 121 -5.15 -12.05 20.51
N LEU A 122 -4.98 -10.75 20.28
CA LEU A 122 -4.89 -9.74 21.34
C LEU A 122 -6.23 -9.46 22.03
N GLY A 123 -7.35 -9.96 21.51
CA GLY A 123 -8.69 -9.57 21.98
C GLY A 123 -9.03 -8.09 21.74
N ALA A 124 -8.24 -7.40 20.88
CA ALA A 124 -8.36 -5.97 20.64
C ALA A 124 -9.45 -5.59 19.62
N GLY A 125 -10.03 -6.57 18.93
CA GLY A 125 -11.09 -6.32 17.96
C GLY A 125 -11.79 -7.59 17.48
N LYS A 126 -12.90 -7.38 16.78
CA LYS A 126 -13.69 -8.42 16.12
C LYS A 126 -13.88 -8.09 14.65
N PHE A 127 -13.82 -9.11 13.80
CA PHE A 127 -14.15 -9.02 12.39
C PHE A 127 -15.51 -9.67 12.16
N ILE A 128 -16.44 -8.90 11.60
CA ILE A 128 -17.81 -9.36 11.31
C ILE A 128 -17.96 -9.35 9.80
N GLY A 129 -17.83 -10.52 9.21
CA GLY A 129 -18.00 -10.72 7.78
C GLY A 129 -19.47 -10.82 7.37
N ASN A 130 -19.75 -10.77 6.06
CA ASN A 130 -21.07 -10.94 5.48
C ASN A 130 -22.13 -10.02 6.14
N THR A 131 -21.71 -8.79 6.44
CA THR A 131 -22.55 -7.79 7.12
C THR A 131 -22.43 -6.47 6.36
N ALA A 132 -23.39 -6.22 5.50
CA ALA A 132 -23.43 -5.00 4.70
C ALA A 132 -23.87 -3.82 5.58
N VAL A 133 -23.13 -2.71 5.46
CA VAL A 133 -23.54 -1.42 6.05
C VAL A 133 -24.63 -0.81 5.19
N THR A 134 -25.80 -0.53 5.78
CA THR A 134 -26.98 0.03 5.12
C THR A 134 -27.19 1.50 5.46
N GLY A 135 -26.63 1.98 6.59
CA GLY A 135 -26.78 3.36 7.03
C GLY A 135 -25.91 3.71 8.22
N PHE A 136 -26.11 4.93 8.69
CA PHE A 136 -25.50 5.45 9.92
C PHE A 136 -26.59 6.05 10.80
N LYS A 137 -26.63 5.64 12.07
CA LYS A 137 -27.48 6.28 13.07
C LYS A 137 -26.80 7.56 13.54
N ILE A 138 -27.39 8.70 13.18
CA ILE A 138 -26.90 10.03 13.54
C ILE A 138 -28.00 10.75 14.30
N SER A 139 -27.68 11.32 15.47
CA SER A 139 -28.58 12.13 16.28
C SER A 139 -27.85 13.36 16.80
N ASN A 140 -28.48 14.51 16.74
CA ASN A 140 -27.89 15.78 17.17
C ASN A 140 -26.50 16.06 16.53
N ASN A 141 -26.36 15.73 15.26
CA ASN A 141 -25.09 15.84 14.49
C ASN A 141 -23.92 15.02 15.06
N GLN A 142 -24.21 13.94 15.79
CA GLN A 142 -23.26 13.02 16.36
C GLN A 142 -23.56 11.60 15.90
N ILE A 143 -22.53 10.86 15.53
CA ILE A 143 -22.65 9.43 15.21
C ILE A 143 -23.04 8.66 16.47
N GLN A 144 -23.98 7.72 16.31
CA GLN A 144 -24.42 6.81 17.37
C GLN A 144 -24.10 5.35 17.01
N GLY A 145 -23.79 5.08 15.75
CA GLY A 145 -23.48 3.74 15.30
C GLY A 145 -23.68 3.51 13.82
N VAL A 146 -23.50 2.28 13.43
CA VAL A 146 -23.58 1.77 12.05
C VAL A 146 -24.78 0.85 11.92
N GLU A 147 -25.66 1.14 10.98
CA GLU A 147 -26.81 0.29 10.64
C GLU A 147 -26.39 -0.77 9.62
N THR A 148 -26.81 -2.00 9.85
CA THR A 148 -26.50 -3.15 9.00
C THR A 148 -27.74 -4.02 8.80
N GLU A 149 -27.66 -4.98 7.89
CA GLU A 149 -28.69 -6.02 7.72
C GLU A 149 -28.90 -6.87 8.99
N ASN A 150 -27.89 -6.94 9.87
CA ASN A 150 -27.91 -7.70 11.10
C ASN A 150 -28.22 -6.86 12.35
N GLY A 151 -28.63 -5.60 12.16
CA GLY A 151 -28.98 -4.67 13.24
C GLY A 151 -27.99 -3.52 13.40
N LEU A 152 -28.13 -2.80 14.51
CA LEU A 152 -27.33 -1.63 14.84
C LEU A 152 -26.09 -2.05 15.65
N PHE A 153 -24.93 -1.57 15.20
CA PHE A 153 -23.67 -1.58 15.96
C PHE A 153 -23.43 -0.19 16.53
N GLU A 154 -23.56 -0.02 17.83
CA GLU A 154 -23.35 1.26 18.49
C GLU A 154 -21.86 1.60 18.56
N ALA A 155 -21.50 2.85 18.26
CA ALA A 155 -20.14 3.36 18.30
C ALA A 155 -20.12 4.88 18.35
N ASP A 156 -19.23 5.44 19.15
CA ASP A 156 -18.98 6.88 19.24
C ASP A 156 -18.12 7.41 18.11
N ILE A 157 -17.32 6.53 17.48
CA ILE A 157 -16.43 6.85 16.35
C ILE A 157 -16.58 5.76 15.30
N VAL A 158 -16.75 6.17 14.05
CA VAL A 158 -16.81 5.29 12.89
C VAL A 158 -15.75 5.68 11.87
N LEU A 159 -14.82 4.76 11.58
CA LEU A 159 -13.82 4.92 10.52
C LEU A 159 -14.31 4.27 9.22
N VAL A 160 -14.52 5.09 8.19
CA VAL A 160 -14.87 4.61 6.85
C VAL A 160 -13.58 4.29 6.07
N ALA A 161 -13.26 3.01 5.94
CA ALA A 161 -12.08 2.51 5.23
C ALA A 161 -12.49 1.62 4.03
N THR A 162 -13.48 2.07 3.25
CA THR A 162 -14.16 1.27 2.22
C THR A 162 -13.61 1.47 0.80
N GLY A 163 -12.44 2.10 0.65
CA GLY A 163 -11.76 2.27 -0.65
C GLY A 163 -12.69 2.93 -1.68
N ILE A 164 -12.83 2.32 -2.84
CA ILE A 164 -13.65 2.83 -3.96
C ILE A 164 -15.15 2.94 -3.62
N TRP A 165 -15.63 2.30 -2.57
CA TRP A 165 -17.03 2.40 -2.09
C TRP A 165 -17.24 3.54 -1.09
N SER A 166 -16.18 4.28 -0.71
CA SER A 166 -16.28 5.39 0.24
C SER A 166 -17.28 6.49 -0.18
N PRO A 167 -17.45 6.85 -1.48
CA PRO A 167 -18.49 7.78 -1.88
C PRO A 167 -19.91 7.30 -1.57
N LYS A 168 -20.15 5.99 -1.64
CA LYS A 168 -21.46 5.42 -1.23
C LYS A 168 -21.66 5.57 0.27
N MET A 169 -20.66 5.27 1.08
CA MET A 169 -20.72 5.44 2.53
C MET A 169 -20.87 6.92 2.91
N GLY A 170 -20.14 7.82 2.25
CA GLY A 170 -20.31 9.26 2.44
C GLY A 170 -21.74 9.71 2.21
N ARG A 171 -22.38 9.29 1.11
CA ARG A 171 -23.80 9.62 0.84
C ARG A 171 -24.75 9.16 1.94
N LEU A 172 -24.52 7.96 2.50
CA LEU A 172 -25.31 7.44 3.63
C LEU A 172 -25.15 8.30 4.90
N ALA A 173 -23.99 8.93 5.06
CA ALA A 173 -23.72 9.86 6.17
C ALA A 173 -24.05 11.33 5.83
N GLY A 174 -24.62 11.62 4.66
CA GLY A 174 -24.88 13.00 4.22
C GLY A 174 -23.62 13.79 3.83
N ILE A 175 -22.50 13.12 3.55
CA ILE A 175 -21.21 13.72 3.22
C ILE A 175 -20.84 13.42 1.76
N SER A 176 -20.40 14.43 1.03
CA SER A 176 -19.83 14.24 -0.31
C SER A 176 -18.33 14.00 -0.22
N LEU A 177 -17.89 12.82 -0.70
CA LEU A 177 -16.46 12.48 -0.79
C LEU A 177 -16.01 12.59 -2.25
N PRO A 178 -15.01 13.44 -2.57
CA PRO A 178 -14.55 13.66 -3.94
C PRO A 178 -13.61 12.53 -4.41
N LEU A 179 -14.15 11.33 -4.51
CA LEU A 179 -13.42 10.15 -4.95
C LEU A 179 -14.14 9.53 -6.15
N VAL A 180 -13.40 9.32 -7.23
CA VAL A 180 -13.89 8.69 -8.45
C VAL A 180 -13.13 7.38 -8.66
N PRO A 181 -13.79 6.22 -8.66
CA PRO A 181 -13.17 4.97 -9.01
C PRO A 181 -12.68 4.99 -10.45
N CYS A 182 -11.42 4.58 -10.67
CA CYS A 182 -10.86 4.44 -12.00
C CYS A 182 -10.47 2.99 -12.24
N GLU A 183 -10.71 2.50 -13.44
CA GLU A 183 -10.20 1.22 -13.89
C GLU A 183 -8.71 1.35 -14.20
N HIS A 184 -7.92 0.40 -13.72
CA HIS A 184 -6.50 0.29 -14.03
C HIS A 184 -6.25 -1.07 -14.67
N GLN A 185 -5.77 -1.07 -15.91
CA GLN A 185 -5.45 -2.30 -16.62
C GLN A 185 -4.18 -2.93 -16.06
N MET A 186 -4.22 -4.25 -15.87
CA MET A 186 -3.06 -5.05 -15.50
C MET A 186 -2.85 -6.14 -16.54
N ALA A 187 -1.60 -6.31 -16.98
CA ALA A 187 -1.19 -7.45 -17.78
C ALA A 187 -0.70 -8.58 -16.85
N TRP A 188 -1.08 -9.81 -17.17
CA TRP A 188 -0.69 -11.02 -16.44
C TRP A 188 0.29 -11.83 -17.31
#